data_48f414dafa6e609bfab1521efd8fbacb
#
_entry.id   48f414dafa6e609bfab1521efd8fbacb
#
_cell.length_a   1.000
_cell.length_b   1.000
_cell.length_c   1.000
_cell.angle_alpha   90.00
_cell.angle_beta   90.00
_cell.angle_gamma   90.00
#
_symmetry.space_group_name_H-M   'P 1'
#
loop_
_entity.id
_entity.type
_entity.pdbx_description
1 polymer ?
#
loop_
_entity_poly.entity_id
_entity_poly.type
_entity_poly.pdbx_seq_one_letter_code
_entity_poly.pdbx_strand_id
1 'polypeptide(L)'
;VKYLSDNIIDWDFKKEVEAGKKVVLTCGGRVKNTMQQSDALTGGTLKLTFCCEDPEIEHVVAGSIGMVTYDSSSPPCAIGYNMPTPTEQTSAVDYECWVYCKVVSGSSVTGYKEFHFYDCKPSYFEEGGGQEEYPTITVDINCVDNPNYSPAKGVATKIKIAAIPTV
;
A
#
# COMPACT_ATOMS: atom_id res chain seq x y z
N VAL A 1 8.41 -0.10 -14.17
CA VAL A 1 8.16 -1.54 -14.18
C VAL A 1 6.85 -1.77 -13.42
N LYS A 2 6.04 -2.74 -13.83
CA LYS A 2 4.80 -3.14 -13.16
C LYS A 2 4.92 -4.60 -12.75
N TYR A 3 4.49 -4.89 -11.55
CA TYR A 3 4.42 -6.25 -11.00
C TYR A 3 2.97 -6.57 -10.66
N LEU A 4 2.55 -7.79 -10.87
CA LEU A 4 1.21 -8.29 -10.53
C LEU A 4 1.35 -9.55 -9.69
N SER A 5 0.67 -9.60 -8.54
CA SER A 5 0.55 -10.80 -7.73
C SER A 5 -0.92 -11.16 -7.52
N ASP A 6 -1.25 -12.42 -7.59
CA ASP A 6 -2.53 -13.01 -7.20
C ASP A 6 -2.45 -13.77 -5.85
N ASN A 7 -1.30 -13.69 -5.19
CA ASN A 7 -0.99 -14.37 -3.93
C ASN A 7 -1.54 -13.67 -2.69
N ILE A 8 -2.22 -12.53 -2.83
CA ILE A 8 -2.81 -11.79 -1.72
C ILE A 8 -4.05 -12.51 -1.21
N ILE A 9 -4.04 -12.91 0.06
CA ILE A 9 -5.18 -13.58 0.73
C ILE A 9 -5.99 -12.64 1.60
N ASP A 10 -5.37 -11.56 2.10
CA ASP A 10 -6.05 -10.56 2.93
C ASP A 10 -5.41 -9.18 2.76
N TRP A 11 -6.20 -8.15 2.97
CA TRP A 11 -5.73 -6.78 2.97
C TRP A 11 -6.62 -5.89 3.85
N ASP A 12 -6.01 -4.89 4.46
CA ASP A 12 -6.69 -3.85 5.22
C ASP A 12 -6.05 -2.48 4.97
N PHE A 13 -6.84 -1.42 5.10
CA PHE A 13 -6.34 -0.05 5.00
C PHE A 13 -6.83 0.79 6.17
N LYS A 14 -5.90 1.14 7.04
CA LYS A 14 -6.13 2.00 8.19
C LYS A 14 -5.76 3.43 7.85
N LYS A 15 -6.77 4.32 7.85
CA LYS A 15 -6.58 5.75 7.62
C LYS A 15 -5.93 6.42 8.82
N GLU A 16 -5.01 7.33 8.54
CA GLU A 16 -4.44 8.24 9.52
C GLU A 16 -5.05 9.62 9.35
N VAL A 17 -5.62 10.15 10.42
CA VAL A 17 -6.35 11.41 10.43
C VAL A 17 -5.76 12.32 11.49
N GLU A 18 -5.29 13.50 11.07
CA GLU A 18 -4.91 14.56 12.00
C GLU A 18 -6.16 15.34 12.40
N ALA A 19 -6.40 15.39 13.71
CA ALA A 19 -7.54 16.14 14.24
C ALA A 19 -7.38 17.63 13.98
N GLY A 20 -8.43 18.26 13.45
CA GLY A 20 -8.46 19.68 13.20
C GLY A 20 -8.30 20.50 14.50
N LYS A 21 -7.49 21.56 14.46
CA LYS A 21 -7.24 22.42 15.61
C LYS A 21 -8.47 23.26 15.93
N LYS A 22 -8.85 23.25 17.21
CA LYS A 22 -9.85 24.17 17.74
C LYS A 22 -9.18 25.43 18.27
N VAL A 23 -9.45 26.56 17.65
CA VAL A 23 -8.97 27.85 18.09
C VAL A 23 -10.14 28.63 18.76
N VAL A 24 -9.95 28.98 20.01
CA VAL A 24 -10.95 29.77 20.79
C VAL A 24 -10.39 31.16 21.04
N LEU A 25 -11.03 32.15 20.47
CA LEU A 25 -10.70 33.54 20.73
C LEU A 25 -11.47 34.03 21.97
N THR A 26 -10.75 34.36 23.03
CA THR A 26 -11.30 34.93 24.26
C THR A 26 -10.85 36.37 24.39
N CYS A 27 -11.77 37.24 24.80
CA CYS A 27 -11.50 38.62 25.11
C CYS A 27 -12.32 39.06 26.35
N GLY A 28 -11.63 39.61 27.37
CA GLY A 28 -12.28 40.03 28.62
C GLY A 28 -12.95 38.88 29.37
N GLY A 29 -12.34 37.68 29.35
CA GLY A 29 -12.87 36.48 30.01
C GLY A 29 -14.07 35.84 29.32
N ARG A 30 -14.47 36.31 28.13
CA ARG A 30 -15.58 35.76 27.36
C ARG A 30 -15.09 35.22 26.02
N VAL A 31 -15.64 34.07 25.62
CA VAL A 31 -15.39 33.47 24.29
C VAL A 31 -16.06 34.37 23.24
N LYS A 32 -15.28 34.95 22.34
CA LYS A 32 -15.75 35.78 21.22
C LYS A 32 -15.99 35.01 19.95
N ASN A 33 -15.13 34.02 19.67
CA ASN A 33 -15.26 33.20 18.51
C ASN A 33 -14.60 31.82 18.76
N THR A 34 -15.11 30.79 18.09
CA THR A 34 -14.53 29.46 18.09
C THR A 34 -14.43 29.01 16.64
N MET A 35 -13.23 28.79 16.17
CA MET A 35 -12.96 28.16 14.86
C MET A 35 -12.46 26.74 15.08
N GLN A 36 -13.04 25.80 14.37
CA GLN A 36 -12.58 24.44 14.34
C GLN A 36 -12.25 24.09 12.90
N GLN A 37 -11.00 23.67 12.66
CA GLN A 37 -10.62 23.10 11.38
C GLN A 37 -11.17 21.68 11.30
N SER A 38 -11.55 21.28 10.09
CA SER A 38 -11.91 19.88 9.83
C SER A 38 -10.69 18.98 10.00
N ASP A 39 -10.94 17.73 10.39
CA ASP A 39 -9.91 16.71 10.40
C ASP A 39 -9.36 16.49 8.99
N ALA A 40 -8.06 16.34 8.88
CA ALA A 40 -7.37 16.13 7.62
C ALA A 40 -6.86 14.68 7.54
N LEU A 41 -7.12 14.01 6.42
CA LEU A 41 -6.49 12.73 6.11
C LEU A 41 -5.03 12.99 5.71
N THR A 42 -4.08 12.55 6.52
CA THR A 42 -2.64 12.79 6.30
C THR A 42 -1.93 11.60 5.68
N GLY A 43 -2.51 10.41 5.78
CA GLY A 43 -1.89 9.19 5.29
C GLY A 43 -2.71 7.96 5.63
N GLY A 44 -2.07 6.83 5.58
CA GLY A 44 -2.63 5.56 6.05
C GLY A 44 -1.66 4.41 5.87
N THR A 45 -1.94 3.34 6.58
CA THR A 45 -1.19 2.09 6.47
C THR A 45 -2.02 1.07 5.70
N LEU A 46 -1.49 0.62 4.58
CA LEU A 46 -2.02 -0.50 3.80
C LEU A 46 -1.33 -1.78 4.27
N LYS A 47 -2.10 -2.71 4.81
CA LYS A 47 -1.63 -4.03 5.21
C LYS A 47 -2.00 -5.04 4.14
N LEU A 48 -1.02 -5.80 3.67
CA LEU A 48 -1.20 -6.88 2.72
C LEU A 48 -0.69 -8.18 3.34
N THR A 49 -1.43 -9.27 3.15
CA THR A 49 -1.01 -10.61 3.56
C THR A 49 -0.96 -11.52 2.34
N PHE A 50 0.20 -12.11 2.09
CA PHE A 50 0.45 -13.04 1.00
C PHE A 50 0.47 -14.47 1.50
N CYS A 51 -0.02 -15.41 0.68
CA CYS A 51 -0.02 -16.84 1.01
C CYS A 51 1.28 -17.57 0.62
N CYS A 52 2.16 -16.93 -0.13
CA CYS A 52 3.45 -17.47 -0.53
C CYS A 52 4.41 -16.33 -0.86
N GLU A 53 5.68 -16.66 -0.92
CA GLU A 53 6.73 -15.73 -1.31
C GLU A 53 6.56 -15.28 -2.76
N ASP A 54 6.74 -13.98 -2.99
CA ASP A 54 6.75 -13.36 -4.30
C ASP A 54 7.93 -12.38 -4.35
N PRO A 55 9.15 -12.89 -4.64
CA PRO A 55 10.36 -12.09 -4.57
C PRO A 55 10.37 -10.86 -5.47
N GLU A 56 9.61 -10.87 -6.57
CA GLU A 56 9.50 -9.73 -7.48
C GLU A 56 8.68 -8.57 -6.88
N ILE A 57 7.72 -8.87 -6.02
CA ILE A 57 6.95 -7.85 -5.32
C ILE A 57 7.63 -7.46 -4.02
N GLU A 58 8.10 -8.42 -3.27
CA GLU A 58 8.76 -8.22 -1.98
C GLU A 58 9.94 -7.26 -2.09
N HIS A 59 10.81 -7.41 -3.13
CA HIS A 59 11.95 -6.52 -3.30
C HIS A 59 11.53 -5.06 -3.56
N VAL A 60 10.40 -4.83 -4.25
CA VAL A 60 9.87 -3.47 -4.47
C VAL A 60 9.37 -2.89 -3.17
N VAL A 61 8.58 -3.66 -2.42
CA VAL A 61 8.02 -3.22 -1.14
C VAL A 61 9.12 -2.92 -0.12
N ALA A 62 10.16 -3.75 -0.07
CA ALA A 62 11.32 -3.54 0.79
C ALA A 62 12.24 -2.40 0.32
N GLY A 63 12.07 -1.91 -0.91
CA GLY A 63 12.93 -0.88 -1.49
C GLY A 63 14.28 -1.37 -2.01
N SER A 64 14.40 -2.67 -2.28
CA SER A 64 15.64 -3.30 -2.79
C SER A 64 15.66 -3.42 -4.31
N ILE A 65 15.28 -2.39 -5.02
CA ILE A 65 15.10 -2.38 -6.47
C ILE A 65 16.33 -2.94 -7.20
N GLY A 66 16.10 -3.94 -8.07
CA GLY A 66 17.13 -4.55 -8.90
C GLY A 66 17.93 -5.69 -8.24
N MET A 67 17.58 -6.13 -7.05
CA MET A 67 18.31 -7.16 -6.30
C MET A 67 17.62 -8.53 -6.29
N VAL A 68 16.74 -8.80 -7.25
CA VAL A 68 16.08 -10.11 -7.38
C VAL A 68 17.06 -11.15 -7.95
N THR A 69 17.07 -12.32 -7.35
CA THR A 69 17.82 -13.49 -7.84
C THR A 69 16.89 -14.39 -8.63
N TYR A 70 17.32 -14.77 -9.82
CA TYR A 70 16.58 -15.67 -10.71
C TYR A 70 17.29 -17.00 -10.83
N ASP A 71 16.52 -18.05 -11.05
CA ASP A 71 17.06 -19.36 -11.39
C ASP A 71 17.52 -19.42 -12.87
N SER A 72 18.04 -20.57 -13.27
CA SER A 72 18.51 -20.81 -14.64
C SER A 72 17.44 -21.40 -15.58
N SER A 73 16.16 -21.42 -15.17
CA SER A 73 15.06 -21.93 -15.99
C SER A 73 14.76 -20.99 -17.17
N SER A 74 13.90 -21.46 -18.09
CA SER A 74 13.48 -20.67 -19.26
C SER A 74 11.95 -20.75 -19.40
N PRO A 75 11.20 -19.68 -19.10
CA PRO A 75 11.65 -18.40 -18.60
C PRO A 75 12.23 -18.48 -17.17
N PRO A 76 13.14 -17.56 -16.79
CA PRO A 76 13.71 -17.51 -15.45
C PRO A 76 12.60 -17.22 -14.39
N CYS A 77 12.65 -17.96 -13.28
CA CYS A 77 11.78 -17.72 -12.14
C CYS A 77 12.54 -16.99 -11.03
N ALA A 78 11.91 -16.01 -10.41
CA ALA A 78 12.46 -15.35 -9.23
C ALA A 78 12.47 -16.34 -8.06
N ILE A 79 13.62 -16.51 -7.43
CA ILE A 79 13.84 -17.46 -6.33
C ILE A 79 14.23 -16.76 -5.02
N GLY A 80 14.38 -15.46 -5.04
CA GLY A 80 14.72 -14.68 -3.86
C GLY A 80 15.18 -13.27 -4.21
N TYR A 81 15.43 -12.48 -3.21
CA TYR A 81 16.01 -11.15 -3.35
C TYR A 81 16.94 -10.83 -2.18
N ASN A 82 17.82 -9.85 -2.36
CA ASN A 82 18.64 -9.34 -1.27
C ASN A 82 17.91 -8.25 -0.52
N MET A 83 17.78 -8.39 0.80
CA MET A 83 17.22 -7.33 1.63
C MET A 83 18.12 -6.09 1.56
N PRO A 84 17.53 -4.88 1.43
CA PRO A 84 18.30 -3.66 1.33
C PRO A 84 18.98 -3.32 2.65
N THR A 85 20.15 -2.73 2.57
CA THR A 85 20.76 -2.09 3.73
C THR A 85 20.00 -0.80 4.10
N PRO A 86 20.10 -0.28 5.34
CA PRO A 86 19.46 0.98 5.71
C PRO A 86 19.79 2.16 4.79
N THR A 87 20.99 2.18 4.20
CA THR A 87 21.42 3.24 3.27
C THR A 87 20.74 3.07 1.90
N GLU A 88 20.60 1.86 1.42
CA GLU A 88 19.91 1.56 0.15
C GLU A 88 18.42 1.85 0.26
N GLN A 89 17.82 1.50 1.39
CA GLN A 89 16.39 1.75 1.65
C GLN A 89 16.07 3.26 1.68
N THR A 90 16.94 4.10 2.22
CA THR A 90 16.73 5.57 2.19
C THR A 90 16.82 6.17 0.79
N SER A 91 17.39 5.45 -0.15
CA SER A 91 17.51 5.83 -1.57
C SER A 91 16.46 5.17 -2.46
N ALA A 92 15.59 4.35 -1.88
CA ALA A 92 14.56 3.62 -2.62
C ALA A 92 13.53 4.58 -3.22
N VAL A 93 13.03 4.20 -4.38
CA VAL A 93 11.99 4.96 -5.09
C VAL A 93 10.63 4.59 -4.54
N ASP A 94 9.77 5.60 -4.33
CA ASP A 94 8.38 5.39 -3.99
C ASP A 94 7.64 4.72 -5.15
N TYR A 95 6.60 3.98 -4.84
CA TYR A 95 5.84 3.20 -5.82
C TYR A 95 4.33 3.44 -5.68
N GLU A 96 3.59 3.11 -6.71
CA GLU A 96 2.13 3.08 -6.68
C GLU A 96 1.65 1.64 -6.45
N CYS A 97 0.56 1.49 -5.70
CA CYS A 97 -0.03 0.19 -5.41
C CYS A 97 -1.51 0.15 -5.82
N TRP A 98 -1.92 -0.91 -6.49
CA TRP A 98 -3.31 -1.18 -6.82
C TRP A 98 -3.76 -2.47 -6.17
N VAL A 99 -4.87 -2.44 -5.44
CA VAL A 99 -5.53 -3.62 -4.89
C VAL A 99 -6.87 -3.83 -5.59
N TYR A 100 -7.05 -5.01 -6.17
CA TYR A 100 -8.26 -5.39 -6.90
C TYR A 100 -9.07 -6.42 -6.13
N CYS A 101 -10.31 -6.07 -5.76
CA CYS A 101 -11.22 -6.95 -5.06
C CYS A 101 -12.35 -7.37 -5.99
N LYS A 102 -12.58 -8.67 -6.17
CA LYS A 102 -13.69 -9.21 -6.94
C LYS A 102 -15.03 -8.77 -6.36
N VAL A 103 -15.95 -8.34 -7.23
CA VAL A 103 -17.35 -8.11 -6.89
C VAL A 103 -18.17 -9.26 -7.44
N VAL A 104 -18.79 -10.03 -6.56
CA VAL A 104 -19.53 -11.24 -6.92
C VAL A 104 -21.02 -11.00 -6.70
N SER A 105 -21.84 -11.49 -7.62
CA SER A 105 -23.30 -11.59 -7.48
C SER A 105 -23.72 -13.03 -7.77
N GLY A 106 -24.21 -13.73 -6.76
CA GLY A 106 -24.40 -15.18 -6.84
C GLY A 106 -23.06 -15.89 -7.07
N SER A 107 -22.95 -16.71 -8.11
CA SER A 107 -21.73 -17.42 -8.51
C SER A 107 -20.88 -16.68 -9.58
N SER A 108 -21.34 -15.54 -10.04
CA SER A 108 -20.70 -14.82 -11.15
C SER A 108 -19.95 -13.59 -10.66
N VAL A 109 -18.72 -13.37 -11.20
CA VAL A 109 -17.98 -12.13 -11.01
C VAL A 109 -18.60 -11.05 -11.88
N THR A 110 -19.05 -9.96 -11.27
CA THR A 110 -19.71 -8.82 -11.95
C THR A 110 -18.79 -7.63 -12.16
N GLY A 111 -17.55 -7.73 -11.72
CA GLY A 111 -16.54 -6.68 -11.85
C GLY A 111 -15.58 -6.69 -10.67
N TYR A 112 -14.83 -5.61 -10.54
CA TYR A 112 -13.82 -5.45 -9.50
C TYR A 112 -13.96 -4.08 -8.84
N LYS A 113 -13.54 -3.98 -7.58
CA LYS A 113 -13.24 -2.71 -6.93
C LYS A 113 -11.74 -2.53 -6.97
N GLU A 114 -11.29 -1.45 -7.57
CA GLU A 114 -9.91 -1.01 -7.57
C GLU A 114 -9.71 0.00 -6.44
N PHE A 115 -8.66 -0.21 -5.68
CA PHE A 115 -8.11 0.75 -4.73
C PHE A 115 -6.72 1.12 -5.23
N HIS A 116 -6.51 2.38 -5.56
CA HIS A 116 -5.26 2.89 -6.07
C HIS A 116 -4.62 3.82 -5.03
N PHE A 117 -3.45 3.45 -4.55
CA PHE A 117 -2.61 4.19 -3.61
C PHE A 117 -1.48 4.84 -4.41
N TYR A 118 -1.41 6.17 -4.37
CA TYR A 118 -0.59 6.95 -5.31
C TYR A 118 0.85 7.16 -4.88
N ASP A 119 1.15 7.00 -3.59
CA ASP A 119 2.49 7.21 -3.05
C ASP A 119 2.70 6.27 -1.88
N CYS A 120 3.32 5.15 -2.16
CA CYS A 120 3.64 4.10 -1.21
C CYS A 120 5.13 4.13 -0.91
N LYS A 121 5.48 4.16 0.37
CA LYS A 121 6.86 4.17 0.82
C LYS A 121 7.36 2.75 1.05
N PRO A 122 8.63 2.46 0.75
CA PRO A 122 9.24 1.19 1.11
C PRO A 122 9.07 0.88 2.59
N SER A 123 8.79 -0.38 2.89
CA SER A 123 8.48 -0.84 4.23
C SER A 123 9.15 -2.18 4.50
N TYR A 124 9.17 -2.58 5.76
CA TYR A 124 9.55 -3.93 6.15
C TYR A 124 8.31 -4.82 6.21
N PHE A 125 8.53 -6.11 6.12
CA PHE A 125 7.49 -7.10 6.28
C PHE A 125 7.92 -8.15 7.31
N GLU A 126 6.90 -8.78 7.89
CA GLU A 126 7.07 -9.89 8.82
C GLU A 126 6.81 -11.20 8.08
N GLU A 127 7.79 -12.07 8.12
CA GLU A 127 7.68 -13.44 7.65
C GLU A 127 7.36 -14.34 8.84
N GLY A 128 6.38 -15.21 8.69
CA GLY A 128 6.00 -16.15 9.72
C GLY A 128 5.52 -17.48 9.14
N GLY A 129 5.82 -18.55 9.83
CA GLY A 129 5.34 -19.88 9.47
C GLY A 129 5.67 -20.88 10.56
N GLY A 130 4.81 -21.88 10.73
CA GLY A 130 5.02 -23.03 11.61
C GLY A 130 5.55 -24.23 10.84
N GLN A 131 5.94 -25.29 11.57
CA GLN A 131 6.50 -26.50 10.99
C GLN A 131 5.53 -27.28 10.10
N GLU A 132 4.22 -27.00 10.20
CA GLU A 132 3.13 -27.60 9.40
C GLU A 132 2.22 -26.55 8.75
N GLU A 133 2.62 -25.26 8.77
CA GLU A 133 1.85 -24.16 8.19
C GLU A 133 2.59 -23.58 7.00
N TYR A 134 1.83 -23.20 5.98
CA TYR A 134 2.40 -22.44 4.86
C TYR A 134 2.92 -21.10 5.39
N PRO A 135 4.11 -20.66 4.97
CA PRO A 135 4.63 -19.36 5.32
C PRO A 135 3.66 -18.27 4.80
N THR A 136 3.36 -17.32 5.65
CA THR A 136 2.62 -16.12 5.27
C THR A 136 3.50 -14.90 5.45
N ILE A 137 3.42 -13.99 4.52
CA ILE A 137 4.15 -12.72 4.55
C ILE A 137 3.15 -11.60 4.77
N THR A 138 3.36 -10.82 5.80
CA THR A 138 2.53 -9.64 6.10
C THR A 138 3.36 -8.40 5.91
N VAL A 139 2.84 -7.46 5.13
CA VAL A 139 3.49 -6.20 4.77
C VAL A 139 2.63 -5.04 5.22
N ASP A 140 3.21 -4.11 5.97
CA ASP A 140 2.60 -2.84 6.32
C ASP A 140 3.24 -1.72 5.48
N ILE A 141 2.48 -1.15 4.55
CA ILE A 141 2.93 -0.14 3.60
C ILE A 141 2.40 1.23 4.01
N ASN A 142 3.28 2.19 4.20
CA ASN A 142 2.88 3.58 4.45
C ASN A 142 2.46 4.25 3.15
N CYS A 143 1.20 4.68 3.09
CA CYS A 143 0.64 5.41 1.97
C CYS A 143 0.39 6.87 2.37
N VAL A 144 0.88 7.79 1.56
CA VAL A 144 0.70 9.23 1.77
C VAL A 144 -0.03 9.87 0.59
N ASP A 145 -0.42 11.12 0.73
CA ASP A 145 -0.95 11.89 -0.39
C ASP A 145 0.17 12.22 -1.39
N ASN A 146 -0.18 12.29 -2.66
CA ASN A 146 0.76 12.68 -3.71
C ASN A 146 0.37 14.03 -4.32
N PRO A 147 0.91 15.14 -3.78
CA PRO A 147 0.61 16.49 -4.28
C PRO A 147 1.19 16.75 -5.68
N ASN A 148 2.14 15.94 -6.12
CA ASN A 148 2.80 16.08 -7.43
C ASN A 148 1.97 15.51 -8.59
N TYR A 149 0.92 14.77 -8.30
CA TYR A 149 -0.04 14.36 -9.34
C TYR A 149 -0.76 15.58 -9.92
N SER A 150 -1.07 15.53 -11.22
CA SER A 150 -1.84 16.58 -11.89
C SER A 150 -3.20 16.04 -12.39
N PRO A 151 -4.34 16.35 -11.74
CA PRO A 151 -4.46 17.11 -10.48
C PRO A 151 -3.94 16.34 -9.28
N ALA A 152 -3.57 17.06 -8.20
CA ALA A 152 -3.09 16.46 -6.95
C ALA A 152 -4.07 15.38 -6.44
N LYS A 153 -3.51 14.27 -5.98
CA LYS A 153 -4.26 13.11 -5.48
C LYS A 153 -4.10 12.99 -3.97
N GLY A 154 -5.18 12.61 -3.31
CA GLY A 154 -5.10 12.18 -1.91
C GLY A 154 -4.45 10.81 -1.78
N VAL A 155 -4.47 10.25 -0.57
CA VAL A 155 -3.80 8.98 -0.23
C VAL A 155 -4.24 7.83 -1.14
N ALA A 156 -5.54 7.72 -1.43
CA ALA A 156 -6.07 6.66 -2.29
C ALA A 156 -7.35 7.07 -3.02
N THR A 157 -7.60 6.43 -4.16
CA THR A 157 -8.92 6.43 -4.81
C THR A 157 -9.51 5.03 -4.83
N LYS A 158 -10.85 4.97 -4.92
CA LYS A 158 -11.62 3.73 -5.03
C LYS A 158 -12.59 3.86 -6.18
N ILE A 159 -12.48 2.98 -7.16
CA ILE A 159 -13.36 2.92 -8.33
C ILE A 159 -13.89 1.51 -8.55
N LYS A 160 -14.98 1.40 -9.32
CA LYS A 160 -15.49 0.12 -9.81
C LYS A 160 -15.09 -0.03 -11.28
N ILE A 161 -14.50 -1.16 -11.62
CA ILE A 161 -14.06 -1.49 -12.99
C ILE A 161 -14.68 -2.80 -13.44
N ALA A 162 -14.81 -3.00 -14.74
CA ALA A 162 -15.39 -4.22 -15.32
C ALA A 162 -14.37 -5.37 -15.33
N ALA A 163 -13.11 -5.08 -15.61
CA ALA A 163 -12.02 -6.06 -15.69
C ALA A 163 -10.73 -5.45 -15.13
N ILE A 164 -9.83 -6.30 -14.63
CA ILE A 164 -8.49 -5.89 -14.21
C ILE A 164 -7.69 -5.51 -15.48
N PRO A 165 -7.01 -4.35 -15.49
CA PRO A 165 -6.14 -3.98 -16.61
C PRO A 165 -5.03 -5.02 -16.79
N THR A 166 -4.74 -5.38 -18.03
CA THR A 166 -3.57 -6.19 -18.36
C THR A 166 -2.29 -5.39 -18.11
N VAL A 167 -1.32 -6.03 -17.48
CA VAL A 167 0.02 -5.47 -17.16
C VAL A 167 0.92 -5.56 -18.40
#